data_48b21a67fdb8f785e2e74e05aae8e5bc
#
_entry.id   48b21a67fdb8f785e2e74e05aae8e5bc
#
_cell.length_a   1.000
_cell.length_b   1.000
_cell.length_c   1.000
_cell.angle_alpha   90.00
_cell.angle_beta   90.00
_cell.angle_gamma   90.00
#
_symmetry.space_group_name_H-M   'P 1'
#
loop_
_entity.id
_entity.type
_entity.pdbx_description
1 polymer ?
#
loop_
_entity_poly.entity_id
_entity_poly.type
_entity_poly.pdbx_seq_one_letter_code
_entity_poly.pdbx_strand_id
1 'polypeptide(L)'
;MLTWGARAYLQYGVYLLLFLVAWRRGDAPERILAGIMLGMVVVDRIYHLGRGSDLLVYYGVDVVHLAIDMSSLLGIGYVALHANRVYPLWIGGAQIIAFSSHFYRLGIVDVHTTAYQVMAIIPSYVQLLAMALGLVFHARR
;
A
#
# COMPACT_ATOMS: atom_id res chain seq x y z
N MET A 1 -13.46 20.27 -4.24
CA MET A 1 -12.67 19.11 -4.69
C MET A 1 -11.23 19.24 -4.23
N LEU A 2 -10.75 18.22 -3.55
CA LEU A 2 -9.33 18.19 -3.18
C LEU A 2 -8.48 17.98 -4.44
N THR A 3 -7.42 18.77 -4.59
CA THR A 3 -6.44 18.57 -5.66
C THR A 3 -5.71 17.25 -5.47
N TRP A 4 -5.13 16.71 -6.53
CA TRP A 4 -4.35 15.47 -6.47
C TRP A 4 -3.24 15.54 -5.42
N GLY A 5 -2.57 16.68 -5.32
CA GLY A 5 -1.54 16.89 -4.30
C GLY A 5 -2.09 16.85 -2.88
N ALA A 6 -3.24 17.47 -2.64
CA ALA A 6 -3.86 17.50 -1.33
C ALA A 6 -4.30 16.09 -0.87
N ARG A 7 -4.82 15.27 -1.78
CA ARG A 7 -5.17 13.86 -1.50
C ARG A 7 -3.95 13.04 -1.10
N ALA A 8 -2.85 13.23 -1.83
CA ALA A 8 -1.60 12.51 -1.54
C ALA A 8 -1.07 12.89 -0.14
N TYR A 9 -1.02 14.17 0.19
CA TYR A 9 -0.57 14.61 1.51
C TYR A 9 -1.49 14.11 2.63
N LEU A 10 -2.79 14.13 2.42
CA LEU A 10 -3.76 13.58 3.38
C LEU A 10 -3.51 12.08 3.61
N GLN A 11 -3.31 11.33 2.53
CA GLN A 11 -3.04 9.91 2.59
C GLN A 11 -1.72 9.61 3.34
N TYR A 12 -0.67 10.37 3.05
CA TYR A 12 0.61 10.25 3.77
C TYR A 12 0.46 10.54 5.25
N GLY A 13 -0.33 11.55 5.60
CA GLY A 13 -0.64 11.87 6.99
C GLY A 13 -1.36 10.74 7.70
N VAL A 14 -2.30 10.07 7.03
CA VAL A 14 -3.01 8.91 7.58
C VAL A 14 -2.06 7.73 7.79
N TYR A 15 -1.17 7.42 6.84
CA TYR A 15 -0.15 6.38 7.02
C TYR A 15 0.74 6.64 8.23
N LEU A 16 1.20 7.88 8.38
CA LEU A 16 2.04 8.27 9.51
C LEU A 16 1.27 8.15 10.83
N LEU A 17 0.03 8.63 10.87
CA LEU A 17 -0.82 8.55 12.06
C LEU A 17 -1.05 7.10 12.48
N LEU A 18 -1.41 6.22 11.54
CA LEU A 18 -1.61 4.81 11.82
C LEU A 18 -0.34 4.14 12.32
N PHE A 19 0.82 4.49 11.75
CA PHE A 19 2.10 3.99 12.22
C PHE A 19 2.39 4.42 13.66
N LEU A 20 2.16 5.69 13.99
CA LEU A 20 2.39 6.19 15.35
C LEU A 20 1.44 5.53 16.36
N VAL A 21 0.18 5.36 16.01
CA VAL A 21 -0.80 4.68 16.86
C VAL A 21 -0.43 3.21 17.03
N ALA A 22 -0.06 2.52 15.97
CA ALA A 22 0.36 1.13 16.02
C ALA A 22 1.62 0.95 16.86
N TRP A 23 2.57 1.88 16.76
CA TRP A 23 3.80 1.83 17.53
C TRP A 23 3.54 2.00 19.03
N ARG A 24 2.61 2.87 19.38
CA ARG A 24 2.31 3.16 20.80
C ARG A 24 1.36 2.17 21.45
N ARG A 25 0.35 1.71 20.70
CA ARG A 25 -0.78 0.94 21.25
C ARG A 25 -0.93 -0.45 20.66
N GLY A 26 -0.21 -0.77 19.59
CA GLY A 26 -0.31 -2.06 18.92
C GLY A 26 0.71 -3.06 19.41
N ASP A 27 0.45 -4.33 19.12
CA ASP A 27 1.39 -5.42 19.30
C ASP A 27 2.31 -5.56 18.07
N ALA A 28 3.13 -6.63 18.04
CA ALA A 28 4.06 -6.88 16.96
C ALA A 28 3.40 -6.90 15.56
N PRO A 29 2.24 -7.58 15.32
CA PRO A 29 1.61 -7.56 14.00
C PRO A 29 1.22 -6.17 13.53
N GLU A 30 0.62 -5.34 14.40
CA GLU A 30 0.21 -3.98 14.07
C GLU A 30 1.41 -3.11 13.71
N ARG A 31 2.48 -3.21 14.48
CA ARG A 31 3.73 -2.46 14.25
C ARG A 31 4.39 -2.84 12.94
N ILE A 32 4.48 -4.14 12.66
CA ILE A 32 5.08 -4.65 11.43
C ILE A 32 4.28 -4.21 10.21
N LEU A 33 2.96 -4.39 10.23
CA LEU A 33 2.10 -4.01 9.11
C LEU A 33 2.11 -2.51 8.86
N ALA A 34 1.97 -1.70 9.90
CA ALA A 34 2.01 -0.25 9.77
C ALA A 34 3.39 0.22 9.27
N GLY A 35 4.46 -0.43 9.74
CA GLY A 35 5.82 -0.16 9.28
C GLY A 35 6.03 -0.51 7.81
N ILE A 36 5.51 -1.63 7.34
CA ILE A 36 5.57 -2.02 5.92
C ILE A 36 4.79 -1.01 5.07
N MET A 37 3.57 -0.67 5.47
CA MET A 37 2.73 0.27 4.72
C MET A 37 3.37 1.66 4.63
N LEU A 38 3.87 2.18 5.75
CA LEU A 38 4.58 3.46 5.75
C LEU A 38 5.87 3.39 4.95
N GLY A 39 6.61 2.30 5.07
CA GLY A 39 7.85 2.05 4.31
C GLY A 39 7.63 2.06 2.81
N MET A 40 6.55 1.44 2.33
CA MET A 40 6.17 1.48 0.91
C MET A 40 6.02 2.92 0.41
N VAL A 41 5.28 3.72 1.15
CA VAL A 41 5.00 5.12 0.78
C VAL A 41 6.28 5.95 0.80
N VAL A 42 7.11 5.77 1.82
CA VAL A 42 8.37 6.52 1.96
C VAL A 42 9.35 6.15 0.84
N VAL A 43 9.53 4.86 0.57
CA VAL A 43 10.44 4.39 -0.50
C VAL A 43 9.95 4.85 -1.86
N ASP A 44 8.65 4.75 -2.13
CA ASP A 44 8.04 5.23 -3.36
C ASP A 44 8.30 6.74 -3.55
N ARG A 45 8.10 7.51 -2.51
CA ARG A 45 8.31 8.98 -2.56
C ARG A 45 9.78 9.34 -2.79
N ILE A 46 10.70 8.67 -2.12
CA ILE A 46 12.15 8.87 -2.31
C ILE A 46 12.52 8.53 -3.75
N TYR A 47 11.99 7.43 -4.29
CA TYR A 47 12.23 7.01 -5.66
C TYR A 47 11.78 8.08 -6.66
N HIS A 48 10.56 8.62 -6.50
CA HIS A 48 10.04 9.68 -7.37
C HIS A 48 10.84 10.98 -7.27
N LEU A 49 11.28 11.35 -6.06
CA LEU A 49 12.12 12.54 -5.88
C LEU A 49 13.50 12.40 -6.51
N GLY A 50 14.07 11.19 -6.51
CA GLY A 50 15.39 10.90 -7.08
C GLY A 50 15.41 10.86 -8.61
N ARG A 51 14.30 10.50 -9.23
CA ARG A 51 14.23 10.31 -10.70
C ARG A 51 13.70 11.50 -11.49
N GLY A 52 13.02 12.44 -10.84
CA GLY A 52 12.37 13.54 -11.55
C GLY A 52 11.23 13.05 -12.45
N SER A 53 10.88 13.85 -13.47
CA SER A 53 9.79 13.55 -14.41
C SER A 53 10.28 12.79 -15.63
N ASP A 54 10.99 11.68 -15.47
CA ASP A 54 11.46 10.88 -16.60
C ASP A 54 10.29 10.24 -17.36
N LEU A 55 10.15 10.64 -18.62
CA LEU A 55 9.14 10.16 -19.55
C LEU A 55 9.24 8.65 -19.84
N LEU A 56 10.36 8.02 -19.51
CA LEU A 56 10.58 6.60 -19.72
C LEU A 56 9.71 5.69 -18.87
N VAL A 57 9.10 6.23 -17.81
CA VAL A 57 8.19 5.50 -16.92
C VAL A 57 6.86 5.15 -17.61
N TYR A 58 6.52 5.82 -18.72
CA TYR A 58 5.25 5.60 -19.41
C TYR A 58 5.20 4.34 -20.29
N TYR A 59 6.34 3.75 -20.62
CA TYR A 59 6.41 2.70 -21.64
C TYR A 59 6.66 1.28 -21.10
N GLY A 60 6.69 1.07 -19.78
CA GLY A 60 6.92 -0.27 -19.23
C GLY A 60 6.45 -0.40 -17.79
N VAL A 61 6.47 -1.63 -17.28
CA VAL A 61 6.31 -1.88 -15.86
C VAL A 61 7.49 -1.26 -15.15
N ASP A 62 7.21 -0.42 -14.17
CA ASP A 62 8.25 0.12 -13.33
C ASP A 62 8.75 -1.00 -12.41
N VAL A 63 9.95 -1.50 -12.70
CA VAL A 63 10.58 -2.60 -11.96
C VAL A 63 10.72 -2.26 -10.48
N VAL A 64 10.96 -0.98 -10.16
CA VAL A 64 11.11 -0.54 -8.76
C VAL A 64 9.78 -0.63 -8.03
N HIS A 65 8.68 -0.16 -8.63
CA HIS A 65 7.35 -0.30 -8.05
C HIS A 65 6.95 -1.78 -7.89
N LEU A 66 7.25 -2.60 -8.88
CA LEU A 66 7.03 -4.04 -8.81
C LEU A 66 7.82 -4.67 -7.66
N ALA A 67 9.07 -4.29 -7.48
CA ALA A 67 9.91 -4.79 -6.40
C ALA A 67 9.40 -4.35 -5.02
N ILE A 68 8.95 -3.10 -4.90
CA ILE A 68 8.34 -2.58 -3.66
C ILE A 68 7.08 -3.38 -3.32
N ASP A 69 6.18 -3.56 -4.29
CA ASP A 69 4.93 -4.29 -4.09
C ASP A 69 5.17 -5.77 -3.77
N MET A 70 6.13 -6.41 -4.42
CA MET A 70 6.50 -7.80 -4.14
C MET A 70 7.07 -7.95 -2.74
N SER A 71 8.00 -7.09 -2.34
CA SER A 71 8.61 -7.13 -1.02
C SER A 71 7.55 -6.91 0.07
N SER A 72 6.65 -5.97 -0.16
CA SER A 72 5.56 -5.68 0.75
C SER A 72 4.56 -6.83 0.83
N LEU A 73 4.25 -7.47 -0.30
CA LEU A 73 3.37 -8.63 -0.35
C LEU A 73 3.96 -9.79 0.46
N LEU A 74 5.25 -10.04 0.37
CA LEU A 74 5.91 -11.08 1.14
C LEU A 74 5.85 -10.78 2.65
N GLY A 75 6.13 -9.53 3.05
CA GLY A 75 6.07 -9.12 4.45
C GLY A 75 4.65 -9.16 5.02
N ILE A 76 3.69 -8.60 4.30
CA ILE A 76 2.28 -8.61 4.69
C ILE A 76 1.74 -10.06 4.72
N GLY A 77 2.08 -10.86 3.72
CA GLY A 77 1.69 -12.26 3.67
C GLY A 77 2.22 -13.06 4.86
N TYR A 78 3.47 -12.84 5.23
CA TYR A 78 4.05 -13.47 6.42
C TYR A 78 3.24 -13.11 7.68
N VAL A 79 2.94 -11.85 7.89
CA VAL A 79 2.15 -11.41 9.05
C VAL A 79 0.73 -11.98 9.00
N ALA A 80 0.09 -11.95 7.82
CA ALA A 80 -1.26 -12.46 7.64
C ALA A 80 -1.38 -13.96 8.00
N LEU A 81 -0.36 -14.74 7.67
CA LEU A 81 -0.35 -16.17 7.94
C LEU A 81 0.00 -16.51 9.39
N HIS A 82 0.75 -15.67 10.08
CA HIS A 82 1.28 -15.97 11.42
C HIS A 82 0.64 -15.19 12.56
N ALA A 83 -0.05 -14.07 12.27
CA ALA A 83 -0.57 -13.19 13.30
C ALA A 83 -1.85 -13.68 13.98
N ASN A 84 -2.52 -14.68 13.42
CA ASN A 84 -3.80 -15.22 13.91
C ASN A 84 -4.86 -14.12 14.11
N ARG A 85 -4.95 -13.18 13.15
CA ARG A 85 -5.91 -12.08 13.13
C ARG A 85 -6.50 -11.94 11.73
N VAL A 86 -7.71 -11.41 11.64
CA VAL A 86 -8.46 -11.34 10.38
C VAL A 86 -8.04 -10.14 9.53
N TYR A 87 -7.82 -8.98 10.14
CA TYR A 87 -7.55 -7.76 9.37
C TYR A 87 -6.28 -7.83 8.50
N PRO A 88 -5.18 -8.53 8.89
CA PRO A 88 -4.03 -8.66 8.00
C PRO A 88 -4.34 -9.40 6.70
N LEU A 89 -5.34 -10.30 6.70
CA LEU A 89 -5.79 -10.99 5.50
C LEU A 89 -6.41 -10.02 4.50
N TRP A 90 -7.16 -9.03 4.96
CA TRP A 90 -7.71 -7.98 4.09
C TRP A 90 -6.60 -7.11 3.50
N ILE A 91 -5.62 -6.75 4.30
CA ILE A 91 -4.45 -5.99 3.83
C ILE A 91 -3.67 -6.81 2.79
N GLY A 92 -3.45 -8.09 3.05
CA GLY A 92 -2.78 -8.99 2.12
C GLY A 92 -3.54 -9.18 0.82
N GLY A 93 -4.87 -9.36 0.89
CA GLY A 93 -5.73 -9.47 -0.29
C GLY A 93 -5.67 -8.21 -1.15
N ALA A 94 -5.73 -7.03 -0.53
CA ALA A 94 -5.59 -5.76 -1.22
C ALA A 94 -4.20 -5.64 -1.88
N GLN A 95 -3.16 -6.10 -1.22
CA GLN A 95 -1.80 -6.09 -1.77
C GLN A 95 -1.66 -7.02 -2.98
N ILE A 96 -2.33 -8.18 -2.97
CA ILE A 96 -2.37 -9.08 -4.13
C ILE A 96 -3.01 -8.38 -5.33
N ILE A 97 -4.10 -7.65 -5.12
CA ILE A 97 -4.75 -6.88 -6.20
C ILE A 97 -3.80 -5.81 -6.74
N ALA A 98 -3.16 -5.05 -5.87
CA ALA A 98 -2.20 -4.03 -6.27
C ALA A 98 -1.04 -4.63 -7.07
N PHE A 99 -0.47 -5.73 -6.59
CA PHE A 99 0.61 -6.44 -7.28
C PHE A 99 0.15 -6.98 -8.64
N SER A 100 -1.05 -7.54 -8.71
CA SER A 100 -1.61 -8.09 -9.96
C SER A 100 -1.83 -7.02 -11.03
N SER A 101 -2.03 -5.75 -10.62
CA SER A 101 -2.19 -4.65 -11.57
C SER A 101 -0.98 -4.48 -12.50
N HIS A 102 0.22 -4.80 -12.02
CA HIS A 102 1.43 -4.76 -12.83
C HIS A 102 1.41 -5.79 -13.97
N PHE A 103 0.85 -6.98 -13.72
CA PHE A 103 0.72 -8.00 -14.76
C PHE A 103 -0.34 -7.65 -15.81
N TYR A 104 -1.43 -7.01 -15.40
CA TYR A 104 -2.42 -6.50 -16.35
C TYR A 104 -1.81 -5.51 -17.32
N ARG A 105 -0.92 -4.66 -16.83
CA ARG A 105 -0.23 -3.68 -17.67
C ARG A 105 0.73 -4.34 -18.66
N LEU A 106 1.33 -5.49 -18.30
CA LEU A 106 2.21 -6.25 -19.19
C LEU A 106 1.45 -7.06 -20.24
N GLY A 107 0.29 -7.63 -19.87
CA GLY A 107 -0.39 -8.63 -20.68
C GLY A 107 -1.46 -8.09 -21.61
N ILE A 108 -2.02 -6.90 -21.32
CA ILE A 108 -3.18 -6.35 -22.05
C ILE A 108 -2.82 -4.94 -22.48
N VAL A 109 -2.55 -4.78 -23.79
CA VAL A 109 -2.13 -3.51 -24.40
C VAL A 109 -3.23 -2.44 -24.32
N ASP A 110 -4.51 -2.84 -24.21
CA ASP A 110 -5.68 -1.98 -24.27
C ASP A 110 -6.45 -1.90 -22.96
N VAL A 111 -5.78 -1.97 -21.78
CA VAL A 111 -6.48 -1.74 -20.52
C VAL A 111 -6.95 -0.29 -20.46
N HIS A 112 -8.24 -0.11 -20.25
CA HIS A 112 -8.82 1.21 -20.08
C HIS A 112 -8.11 1.91 -18.89
N THR A 113 -7.63 3.12 -19.12
CA THR A 113 -6.85 3.88 -18.14
C THR A 113 -7.55 3.98 -16.78
N THR A 114 -8.88 4.15 -16.79
CA THR A 114 -9.70 4.22 -15.58
C THR A 114 -9.66 2.91 -14.78
N ALA A 115 -9.77 1.76 -15.45
CA ALA A 115 -9.74 0.46 -14.78
C ALA A 115 -8.37 0.23 -14.09
N TYR A 116 -7.30 0.59 -14.78
CA TYR A 116 -5.96 0.51 -14.20
C TYR A 116 -5.79 1.42 -12.98
N GLN A 117 -6.25 2.67 -13.06
CA GLN A 117 -6.20 3.61 -11.94
C GLN A 117 -6.99 3.11 -10.73
N VAL A 118 -8.17 2.54 -10.96
CA VAL A 118 -9.00 1.95 -9.91
C VAL A 118 -8.27 0.80 -9.23
N MET A 119 -7.68 -0.11 -10.00
CA MET A 119 -6.91 -1.23 -9.46
C MET A 119 -5.65 -0.79 -8.69
N ALA A 120 -5.08 0.35 -9.06
CA ALA A 120 -3.88 0.88 -8.41
C ALA A 120 -4.20 1.66 -7.12
N ILE A 121 -5.36 2.32 -7.07
CA ILE A 121 -5.71 3.26 -5.98
C ILE A 121 -6.55 2.59 -4.89
N ILE A 122 -7.57 1.82 -5.26
CA ILE A 122 -8.52 1.23 -4.31
C ILE A 122 -7.82 0.34 -3.27
N PRO A 123 -6.85 -0.51 -3.61
CA PRO A 123 -6.19 -1.34 -2.62
C PRO A 123 -5.57 -0.56 -1.46
N SER A 124 -4.99 0.61 -1.73
CA SER A 124 -4.39 1.42 -0.67
C SER A 124 -5.42 1.93 0.34
N TYR A 125 -6.60 2.31 -0.13
CA TYR A 125 -7.70 2.72 0.75
C TYR A 125 -8.24 1.55 1.58
N VAL A 126 -8.37 0.36 0.97
CA VAL A 126 -8.78 -0.85 1.68
C VAL A 126 -7.75 -1.20 2.77
N GLN A 127 -6.47 -1.10 2.46
CA GLN A 127 -5.40 -1.35 3.43
C GLN A 127 -5.46 -0.37 4.61
N LEU A 128 -5.64 0.93 4.32
CA LEU A 128 -5.77 1.94 5.37
C LEU A 128 -6.99 1.69 6.27
N LEU A 129 -8.12 1.38 5.67
CA LEU A 129 -9.34 1.08 6.41
C LEU A 129 -9.18 -0.19 7.27
N ALA A 130 -8.63 -1.25 6.69
CA ALA A 130 -8.40 -2.50 7.41
C ALA A 130 -7.43 -2.29 8.59
N MET A 131 -6.37 -1.52 8.38
CA MET A 131 -5.41 -1.21 9.45
C MET A 131 -6.05 -0.39 10.56
N ALA A 132 -6.84 0.63 10.22
CA ALA A 132 -7.56 1.45 11.18
C ALA A 132 -8.54 0.62 12.01
N LEU A 133 -9.31 -0.25 11.36
CA LEU A 133 -10.22 -1.18 12.04
C LEU A 133 -9.46 -2.16 12.94
N GLY A 134 -8.35 -2.69 12.47
CA GLY A 134 -7.51 -3.59 13.25
C GLY A 134 -7.00 -2.94 14.53
N LEU A 135 -6.56 -1.68 14.46
CA LEU A 135 -6.12 -0.92 15.62
C LEU A 135 -7.28 -0.62 16.59
N VAL A 136 -8.46 -0.26 16.07
CA VAL A 136 -9.65 -0.02 16.89
C VAL A 136 -10.07 -1.28 17.65
N PHE A 137 -10.12 -2.42 16.96
CA PHE A 137 -10.48 -3.69 17.61
C PHE A 137 -9.42 -4.15 18.60
N HIS A 138 -8.15 -3.91 18.31
CA HIS A 138 -7.07 -4.20 19.26
C HIS A 138 -7.19 -3.35 20.54
N ALA A 139 -7.50 -2.07 20.40
CA ALA A 139 -7.66 -1.16 21.55
C ALA A 139 -8.84 -1.51 22.46
N ARG A 140 -9.85 -2.24 21.93
CA ARG A 140 -11.02 -2.70 22.68
C ARG A 140 -10.81 -4.02 23.43
N ARG A 141 -9.74 -4.69 23.19
CA ARG A 141 -9.36 -5.89 23.92
C ARG A 141 -8.61 -5.51 25.20
#